data_d6b3937c27c12a575ab65d5c1a8adfaa
#
_entry.id   d6b3937c27c12a575ab65d5c1a8adfaa
#
_cell.length_a   1.000
_cell.length_b   1.000
_cell.length_c   1.000
_cell.angle_alpha   90.00
_cell.angle_beta   90.00
_cell.angle_gamma   90.00
#
_symmetry.space_group_name_H-M   'P 1'
#
loop_
_entity.id
_entity.type
_entity.pdbx_description
1 polymer ?
#
loop_
_entity_poly.entity_id
_entity_poly.type
_entity_poly.pdbx_seq_one_letter_code
_entity_poly.pdbx_strand_id
1 'polypeptide(L)'
;MSQATEPARAATSASVASTAPIQADWELDYYSRPILEPDGKKRWDLLICSTPLPNQAGPQFRWALNCPASSVNSQWLRDALEQALAAAAEQGFAPPRKLRCWRASMRTMVQRAAEGLGLELVPSRRCYTLVSWLQERERSVYPQ
;
A
#
# COMPACT_ATOMS: atom_id res chain seq x y z
N MET A 1 -28.95 -23.48 -24.58
CA MET A 1 -28.82 -23.28 -23.99
C MET A 1 -28.80 -23.04 -23.27
N SER A 2 -28.66 -22.71 -23.22
CA SER A 2 -28.41 -22.30 -22.35
C SER A 2 -28.36 -21.92 -21.76
N GLN A 3 -28.26 -21.51 -21.66
CA GLN A 3 -27.98 -20.97 -20.86
C GLN A 3 -27.92 -20.73 -20.11
N ALA A 4 -27.94 -20.55 -20.14
CA ALA A 4 -27.80 -20.18 -19.21
C ALA A 4 -27.57 -19.85 -18.79
N THR A 5 -27.40 -19.51 -18.96
CA THR A 5 -27.10 -19.00 -18.31
C THR A 5 -27.01 -18.40 -17.99
N GLU A 6 -26.65 -18.33 -18.37
CA GLU A 6 -26.50 -17.40 -17.88
C GLU A 6 -26.93 -17.02 -17.07
N PRO A 7 -27.27 -17.07 -16.95
CA PRO A 7 -27.72 -16.30 -16.15
C PRO A 7 -27.33 -16.04 -15.07
N ALA A 8 -27.09 -16.20 -14.96
CA ALA A 8 -26.88 -15.80 -13.95
C ALA A 8 -25.92 -15.05 -14.00
N ARG A 9 -25.65 -14.79 -14.50
CA ARG A 9 -24.99 -13.93 -14.49
C ARG A 9 -25.38 -12.85 -14.35
N ALA A 10 -25.77 -12.84 -14.51
CA ALA A 10 -26.08 -11.81 -14.29
C ALA A 10 -26.56 -11.35 -13.31
N ALA A 11 -26.98 -11.40 -13.20
CA ALA A 11 -27.46 -10.92 -12.39
C ALA A 11 -27.04 -10.40 -11.62
N THR A 12 -27.18 -10.21 -11.67
CA THR A 12 -26.98 -9.73 -10.85
C THR A 12 -26.31 -8.83 -10.74
N SER A 13 -26.45 -8.28 -11.17
CA SER A 13 -25.42 -7.41 -11.26
C SER A 13 -25.30 -6.48 -10.14
N ALA A 14 -26.31 -5.88 -9.73
CA ALA A 14 -26.21 -4.95 -8.62
C ALA A 14 -25.75 -5.62 -7.37
N SER A 15 -26.24 -6.80 -7.10
CA SER A 15 -25.83 -7.50 -5.93
C SER A 15 -24.41 -8.02 -6.08
N VAL A 16 -23.99 -8.28 -7.29
CA VAL A 16 -22.61 -8.67 -7.53
C VAL A 16 -21.67 -7.55 -7.12
N ALA A 17 -22.06 -6.31 -7.38
CA ALA A 17 -21.24 -5.19 -7.00
C ALA A 17 -20.98 -5.15 -5.50
N SER A 18 -21.92 -5.58 -4.68
CA SER A 18 -21.74 -5.55 -3.23
C SER A 18 -20.71 -6.55 -2.74
N THR A 19 -20.36 -7.56 -3.55
CA THR A 19 -19.36 -8.55 -3.16
C THR A 19 -18.00 -8.27 -3.79
N ALA A 20 -17.91 -7.33 -4.71
CA ALA A 20 -16.65 -7.00 -5.34
C ALA A 20 -15.75 -6.24 -4.37
N PRO A 21 -14.44 -6.49 -4.40
CA PRO A 21 -13.52 -5.71 -3.58
C PRO A 21 -13.60 -4.24 -3.96
N ILE A 22 -13.56 -3.37 -2.95
CA ILE A 22 -13.60 -1.94 -3.18
C ILE A 22 -12.18 -1.42 -3.14
N GLN A 23 -11.82 -0.61 -4.14
CA GLN A 23 -10.47 -0.05 -4.23
C GLN A 23 -10.30 1.05 -3.19
N ALA A 24 -9.26 0.91 -2.39
CA ALA A 24 -8.85 1.94 -1.45
C ALA A 24 -7.55 2.55 -1.93
N ASP A 25 -7.31 3.79 -1.59
CA ASP A 25 -6.00 4.38 -1.83
C ASP A 25 -4.99 3.71 -0.91
N TRP A 26 -3.74 3.71 -1.31
CA TRP A 26 -2.66 3.27 -0.45
C TRP A 26 -1.83 4.47 0.00
N GLU A 27 -1.38 4.41 1.24
CA GLU A 27 -0.45 5.39 1.81
C GLU A 27 0.91 4.73 1.88
N LEU A 28 1.95 5.49 1.56
CA LEU A 28 3.30 4.97 1.46
C LEU A 28 4.29 5.94 2.09
N ASP A 29 5.23 5.41 2.86
CA ASP A 29 6.33 6.20 3.39
C ASP A 29 7.52 5.32 3.72
N TYR A 30 8.68 5.93 3.76
CA TYR A 30 9.90 5.30 4.27
C TYR A 30 10.12 5.78 5.70
N TYR A 31 10.47 4.85 6.55
CA TYR A 31 10.72 5.15 7.96
C TYR A 31 12.12 4.64 8.33
N SER A 32 12.96 5.52 8.87
CA SER A 32 14.28 5.10 9.32
C SER A 32 14.19 4.68 10.77
N ARG A 33 14.61 3.45 11.03
CA ARG A 33 14.60 2.93 12.39
C ARG A 33 15.86 3.39 13.13
N PRO A 34 15.78 3.58 14.44
CA PRO A 34 16.95 3.95 15.22
C PRO A 34 17.87 2.74 15.45
N ILE A 35 18.13 1.99 14.41
CA ILE A 35 19.01 0.81 14.42
C ILE A 35 19.94 0.99 13.24
N LEU A 36 21.24 0.81 13.48
CA LEU A 36 22.21 0.91 12.40
C LEU A 36 22.50 -0.47 11.82
N GLU A 37 22.70 -0.50 10.50
CA GLU A 37 23.14 -1.69 9.82
C GLU A 37 24.64 -1.91 10.15
N PRO A 38 25.18 -3.11 9.86
CA PRO A 38 26.59 -3.38 10.12
C PRO A 38 27.54 -2.39 9.46
N ASP A 39 27.14 -1.76 8.36
CA ASP A 39 27.96 -0.76 7.69
C ASP A 39 27.82 0.64 8.28
N GLY A 40 27.09 0.78 9.39
CA GLY A 40 26.90 2.06 10.07
C GLY A 40 25.81 2.92 9.50
N LYS A 41 25.11 2.48 8.44
CA LYS A 41 24.04 3.24 7.83
C LYS A 41 22.70 2.94 8.50
N LYS A 42 21.77 3.90 8.40
CA LYS A 42 20.43 3.73 8.97
C LYS A 42 19.67 2.63 8.27
N ARG A 43 18.87 1.93 9.06
CA ARG A 43 17.98 0.92 8.54
C ARG A 43 16.64 1.56 8.18
N TRP A 44 16.22 1.38 6.95
CA TRP A 44 14.94 1.91 6.47
C TRP A 44 13.91 0.81 6.32
N ASP A 45 12.66 1.12 6.63
CA ASP A 45 11.53 0.26 6.33
C ASP A 45 10.60 1.02 5.41
N LEU A 46 10.17 0.36 4.33
CA LEU A 46 9.09 0.86 3.49
C LEU A 46 7.79 0.38 4.08
N LEU A 47 6.88 1.30 4.35
CA LEU A 47 5.57 0.99 4.89
C LEU A 47 4.49 1.35 3.88
N ILE A 48 3.57 0.43 3.65
CA ILE A 48 2.43 0.63 2.77
C ILE A 48 1.19 0.15 3.49
N CYS A 49 0.13 0.95 3.48
CA CYS A 49 -1.14 0.54 4.04
C CYS A 49 -2.29 1.13 3.25
N SER A 50 -3.44 0.47 3.30
CA SER A 50 -4.63 0.98 2.65
C SER A 50 -5.27 2.06 3.52
N THR A 51 -5.85 3.08 2.85
CA THR A 51 -6.61 4.12 3.52
C THR A 51 -8.02 3.60 3.78
N PRO A 52 -8.54 3.69 5.00
CA PRO A 52 -9.90 3.22 5.28
C PRO A 52 -10.93 3.97 4.44
N LEU A 53 -11.90 3.24 3.93
CA LEU A 53 -13.00 3.84 3.20
C LEU A 53 -14.13 4.17 4.16
N PRO A 54 -14.87 5.26 3.89
CA PRO A 54 -16.02 5.60 4.74
C PRO A 54 -17.01 4.44 4.78
N ASN A 55 -17.56 4.18 5.94
CA ASN A 55 -18.58 3.15 6.14
C ASN A 55 -18.11 1.73 5.81
N GLN A 56 -16.81 1.53 5.76
CA GLN A 56 -16.24 0.22 5.55
C GLN A 56 -15.58 -0.26 6.83
N ALA A 57 -16.05 -1.35 7.36
CA ALA A 57 -15.41 -2.01 8.49
C ALA A 57 -14.64 -3.21 7.95
N GLY A 58 -13.54 -3.53 8.60
CA GLY A 58 -12.78 -4.70 8.22
C GLY A 58 -11.30 -4.46 8.29
N PRO A 59 -10.50 -5.50 8.06
CA PRO A 59 -9.06 -5.39 8.16
C PRO A 59 -8.51 -4.51 7.05
N GLN A 60 -7.46 -3.80 7.37
CA GLN A 60 -6.74 -2.99 6.41
C GLN A 60 -5.55 -3.78 5.89
N PHE A 61 -5.17 -3.47 4.65
CA PHE A 61 -3.92 -4.01 4.12
C PHE A 61 -2.76 -3.24 4.75
N ARG A 62 -1.80 -3.96 5.28
CA ARG A 62 -0.56 -3.41 5.83
C ARG A 62 0.60 -4.26 5.35
N TRP A 63 1.65 -3.60 4.87
CA TRP A 63 2.79 -4.30 4.30
C TRP A 63 4.06 -3.51 4.59
N ALA A 64 5.11 -4.19 4.98
CA ALA A 64 6.37 -3.56 5.31
C ALA A 64 7.52 -4.35 4.71
N LEU A 65 8.54 -3.66 4.24
CA LEU A 65 9.72 -4.29 3.68
C LEU A 65 10.95 -3.50 4.08
N ASN A 66 11.96 -4.19 4.57
CA ASN A 66 13.22 -3.56 4.92
C ASN A 66 13.92 -3.10 3.64
N CYS A 67 14.45 -1.89 3.66
CA CYS A 67 15.12 -1.30 2.52
C CYS A 67 16.53 -0.87 2.92
N PRO A 68 17.57 -1.44 2.28
CA PRO A 68 18.93 -0.97 2.53
C PRO A 68 19.05 0.50 2.14
N ALA A 69 19.85 1.26 2.87
CA ALA A 69 20.00 2.69 2.62
C ALA A 69 20.42 2.99 1.18
N SER A 70 21.24 2.12 0.59
CA SER A 70 21.72 2.29 -0.78
C SER A 70 20.67 1.98 -1.84
N SER A 71 19.53 1.43 -1.44
CA SER A 71 18.47 0.99 -2.35
C SER A 71 17.23 1.87 -2.33
N VAL A 72 17.31 3.06 -1.75
CA VAL A 72 16.20 4.01 -1.76
C VAL A 72 16.19 4.70 -3.12
N ASN A 73 15.55 4.04 -4.09
CA ASN A 73 15.46 4.54 -5.46
C ASN A 73 14.19 4.02 -6.12
N SER A 74 13.85 4.57 -7.29
CA SER A 74 12.59 4.25 -7.95
C SER A 74 12.51 2.81 -8.44
N GLN A 75 13.61 2.22 -8.86
CA GLN A 75 13.59 0.83 -9.33
C GLN A 75 13.31 -0.13 -8.18
N TRP A 76 13.99 0.06 -7.05
CA TRP A 76 13.75 -0.77 -5.88
C TRP A 76 12.31 -0.62 -5.40
N LEU A 77 11.81 0.63 -5.40
CA LEU A 77 10.44 0.91 -4.97
C LEU A 77 9.42 0.26 -5.90
N ARG A 78 9.68 0.31 -7.20
CA ARG A 78 8.79 -0.35 -8.15
C ARG A 78 8.71 -1.85 -7.89
N ASP A 79 9.85 -2.49 -7.67
CA ASP A 79 9.88 -3.92 -7.40
C ASP A 79 9.14 -4.22 -6.08
N ALA A 80 9.32 -3.38 -5.08
CA ALA A 80 8.64 -3.53 -3.80
C ALA A 80 7.13 -3.35 -3.95
N LEU A 81 6.69 -2.38 -4.74
CA LEU A 81 5.27 -2.17 -5.01
C LEU A 81 4.66 -3.38 -5.72
N GLU A 82 5.39 -4.00 -6.64
CA GLU A 82 4.90 -5.21 -7.27
C GLU A 82 4.69 -6.33 -6.26
N GLN A 83 5.62 -6.48 -5.32
CA GLN A 83 5.47 -7.45 -4.24
C GLN A 83 4.26 -7.13 -3.35
N ALA A 84 4.08 -5.85 -3.03
CA ALA A 84 2.95 -5.44 -2.20
C ALA A 84 1.62 -5.68 -2.90
N LEU A 85 1.56 -5.42 -4.22
CA LEU A 85 0.36 -5.68 -5.01
C LEU A 85 0.02 -7.18 -5.00
N ALA A 86 1.03 -8.03 -5.15
CA ALA A 86 0.83 -9.47 -5.11
C ALA A 86 0.35 -9.93 -3.74
N ALA A 87 0.95 -9.40 -2.66
CA ALA A 87 0.55 -9.74 -1.31
C ALA A 87 -0.89 -9.32 -1.02
N ALA A 88 -1.27 -8.13 -1.50
CA ALA A 88 -2.63 -7.64 -1.33
C ALA A 88 -3.63 -8.54 -2.04
N ALA A 89 -3.31 -8.95 -3.26
CA ALA A 89 -4.18 -9.83 -4.03
C ALA A 89 -4.38 -11.16 -3.32
N GLU A 90 -3.32 -11.73 -2.75
CA GLU A 90 -3.41 -12.98 -1.99
C GLU A 90 -4.32 -12.85 -0.77
N GLN A 91 -4.38 -11.66 -0.18
CA GLN A 91 -5.22 -11.40 0.98
C GLN A 91 -6.64 -10.97 0.60
N GLY A 92 -6.94 -10.90 -0.69
CA GLY A 92 -8.28 -10.54 -1.16
C GLY A 92 -8.51 -9.06 -1.32
N PHE A 93 -7.47 -8.24 -1.30
CA PHE A 93 -7.60 -6.80 -1.50
C PHE A 93 -7.49 -6.45 -2.97
N ALA A 94 -8.32 -5.52 -3.42
CA ALA A 94 -8.21 -4.98 -4.77
C ALA A 94 -6.98 -4.08 -4.85
N PRO A 95 -6.35 -3.99 -6.04
CA PRO A 95 -5.22 -3.07 -6.19
C PRO A 95 -5.71 -1.62 -6.05
N PRO A 96 -4.85 -0.73 -5.55
CA PRO A 96 -5.22 0.68 -5.45
C PRO A 96 -5.10 1.33 -6.82
N ARG A 97 -5.78 2.47 -6.99
CA ARG A 97 -5.53 3.32 -8.15
C ARG A 97 -4.58 4.43 -7.79
N LYS A 98 -4.56 4.84 -6.54
CA LYS A 98 -3.80 6.01 -6.07
C LYS A 98 -2.88 5.64 -4.94
N LEU A 99 -1.69 6.22 -4.99
CA LEU A 99 -0.71 6.15 -3.91
C LEU A 99 -0.61 7.53 -3.29
N ARG A 100 -0.73 7.60 -1.98
CA ARG A 100 -0.60 8.86 -1.25
C ARG A 100 0.77 8.94 -0.60
N CYS A 101 1.46 10.03 -0.85
CA CYS A 101 2.79 10.27 -0.31
C CYS A 101 2.84 11.72 0.19
N TRP A 102 3.29 11.93 1.42
CA TRP A 102 3.30 13.26 1.99
C TRP A 102 4.65 13.96 1.88
N ARG A 103 5.75 13.22 1.78
CA ARG A 103 7.08 13.83 1.71
C ARG A 103 7.38 14.33 0.32
N ALA A 104 7.57 15.66 0.21
CA ALA A 104 7.87 16.24 -1.08
C ALA A 104 9.18 15.69 -1.68
N SER A 105 10.15 15.39 -0.82
CA SER A 105 11.45 14.89 -1.27
C SER A 105 11.36 13.50 -1.93
N MET A 106 10.28 12.76 -1.70
CA MET A 106 10.10 11.43 -2.27
C MET A 106 9.22 11.42 -3.52
N ARG A 107 8.64 12.55 -3.85
CA ARG A 107 7.64 12.63 -4.92
C ARG A 107 8.11 12.07 -6.26
N THR A 108 9.27 12.50 -6.70
CA THR A 108 9.80 12.07 -8.00
C THR A 108 10.06 10.57 -8.03
N MET A 109 10.64 10.04 -6.96
CA MET A 109 10.92 8.62 -6.87
C MET A 109 9.64 7.79 -6.89
N VAL A 110 8.66 8.20 -6.08
CA VAL A 110 7.38 7.48 -6.01
C VAL A 110 6.63 7.58 -7.33
N GLN A 111 6.64 8.76 -7.96
CA GLN A 111 5.97 8.94 -9.24
C GLN A 111 6.56 8.03 -10.32
N ARG A 112 7.88 7.94 -10.40
CA ARG A 112 8.52 7.08 -11.39
C ARG A 112 8.18 5.60 -11.16
N ALA A 113 8.19 5.17 -9.91
CA ALA A 113 7.83 3.80 -9.58
C ALA A 113 6.37 3.52 -9.93
N ALA A 114 5.49 4.45 -9.59
CA ALA A 114 4.05 4.29 -9.82
C ALA A 114 3.70 4.26 -11.30
N GLU A 115 4.35 5.09 -12.11
CA GLU A 115 4.07 5.16 -13.55
C GLU A 115 4.26 3.81 -14.24
N GLY A 116 5.29 3.08 -13.83
CA GLY A 116 5.56 1.78 -14.42
C GLY A 116 4.51 0.73 -14.08
N LEU A 117 3.65 1.01 -13.11
CA LEU A 117 2.65 0.07 -12.63
C LEU A 117 1.21 0.55 -12.87
N GLY A 118 1.06 1.67 -13.56
CA GLY A 118 -0.27 2.20 -13.83
C GLY A 118 -0.95 2.81 -12.61
N LEU A 119 -0.17 3.21 -11.61
CA LEU A 119 -0.69 3.81 -10.39
C LEU A 119 -0.51 5.33 -10.44
N GLU A 120 -1.44 6.05 -9.83
CA GLU A 120 -1.41 7.51 -9.81
C GLU A 120 -0.89 8.00 -8.46
N LEU A 121 0.12 8.89 -8.49
CA LEU A 121 0.60 9.51 -7.27
C LEU A 121 -0.29 10.70 -6.90
N VAL A 122 -0.74 10.73 -5.65
CA VAL A 122 -1.51 11.85 -5.12
C VAL A 122 -0.71 12.43 -3.96
N PRO A 123 -0.15 13.65 -4.11
CA PRO A 123 0.51 14.30 -2.99
C PRO A 123 -0.51 14.57 -1.89
N SER A 124 -0.19 14.19 -0.68
CA SER A 124 -1.07 14.37 0.47
C SER A 124 -0.32 15.12 1.55
N ARG A 125 -1.04 15.96 2.29
CA ARG A 125 -0.43 16.69 3.39
C ARG A 125 -0.02 15.74 4.50
N ARG A 126 -0.82 14.72 4.74
CA ARG A 126 -0.59 13.75 5.81
C ARG A 126 -1.10 12.40 5.37
N CYS A 127 -0.48 11.38 5.92
CA CYS A 127 -0.93 10.01 5.74
C CYS A 127 -1.30 9.47 7.12
N TYR A 128 -2.50 9.81 7.56
CA TYR A 128 -2.94 9.53 8.94
C TYR A 128 -2.92 8.04 9.29
N THR A 129 -3.37 7.22 8.38
CA THR A 129 -3.44 5.77 8.63
C THR A 129 -2.05 5.20 8.80
N LEU A 130 -1.14 5.61 7.95
CA LEU A 130 0.24 5.15 7.99
C LEU A 130 0.92 5.62 9.28
N VAL A 131 0.71 6.88 9.67
CA VAL A 131 1.29 7.42 10.89
C VAL A 131 0.77 6.67 12.11
N SER A 132 -0.52 6.35 12.12
CA SER A 132 -1.11 5.59 13.21
C SER A 132 -0.48 4.20 13.32
N TRP A 133 -0.30 3.53 12.19
CA TRP A 133 0.36 2.23 12.15
C TRP A 133 1.81 2.33 12.61
N LEU A 134 2.52 3.36 12.16
CA LEU A 134 3.89 3.58 12.57
C LEU A 134 4.01 3.71 14.08
N GLN A 135 3.10 4.44 14.70
CA GLN A 135 3.07 4.59 16.15
C GLN A 135 2.85 3.25 16.85
N GLU A 136 1.98 2.40 16.30
CA GLU A 136 1.78 1.06 16.83
C GLU A 136 3.06 0.24 16.74
N ARG A 137 3.76 0.32 15.61
CA ARG A 137 5.01 -0.41 15.41
C ARG A 137 6.07 0.04 16.42
N GLU A 138 6.17 1.33 16.65
CA GLU A 138 7.14 1.86 17.59
C GLU A 138 6.87 1.39 19.01
N ARG A 139 5.61 1.38 19.42
CA ARG A 139 5.24 0.89 20.74
C ARG A 139 5.52 -0.60 20.90
N SER A 140 5.38 -1.36 19.82
CA SER A 140 5.64 -2.79 19.86
C SER A 140 7.12 -3.11 19.93
N VAL A 141 7.95 -2.34 19.22
CA VAL A 141 9.39 -2.58 19.15
C VAL A 141 10.12 -1.93 20.33
N TYR A 142 9.64 -0.76 20.78
CA TYR A 142 10.26 0.01 21.87
C TYR A 142 9.22 0.28 22.95
N PRO A 143 8.82 -0.74 23.70
CA PRO A 143 7.82 -0.55 24.74
C PRO A 143 8.35 0.39 25.82
N GLN A 144 7.45 1.22 26.30
CA GLN A 144 7.76 2.18 27.36
C GLN A 144 7.60 1.54 28.73
#